data_3d8685c51db557bf095bfcbc136f6fd0
#
_entry.id   3d8685c51db557bf095bfcbc136f6fd0
#
_cell.length_a   1.000
_cell.length_b   1.000
_cell.length_c   1.000
_cell.angle_alpha   90.00
_cell.angle_beta   90.00
_cell.angle_gamma   90.00
#
_symmetry.space_group_name_H-M   'P 1'
#
loop_
_entity.id
_entity.type
_entity.pdbx_description
1 polymer ?
#
loop_
_entity_poly.entity_id
_entity_poly.type
_entity_poly.pdbx_seq_one_letter_code
_entity_poly.pdbx_strand_id
1 'polypeptide(L)'
;GTSDTETFLGAIEAWGIKKTLDLSVGMFSFGIWDKRNNLLTLARDRFGEKPLYYGVTGEGIKKAFIFGSELSGLKAYPSFNNNIDKRSLVQYLRFSAISAPNSIYKDIYKLEPGHMLKMELPFDGTIQKSEPWWSLDSIINKNNSYSKYSEMDFIEELENVLTKAIRRQSISDVPLGTFLSGGIDSSLITALLNKNSSKSIKTFTIGFEDKTFNEAPYASAIAKHLGTEHNETIISSIDILDVIPELPRIFSEPFADSSQLPTYVVCREARNNGLKVALSGDGGDELFGGYNRYFWSPNIWEKISWMPFNVRKMIGGMNLMIPTEVWELLKMGIQVDKFGQKVHKMSERMKHVKSIDELYLSLISEWNNPMKLIQNYETERIDMEYNLSHEIPAHIKEDQAL
;
A
#
# COMPACT_ATOMS: atom_id res chain seq x y z
N GLY A 1 -17.12 20.07 23.08
CA GLY A 1 -16.81 20.21 21.65
C GLY A 1 -17.37 19.09 20.83
N THR A 2 -17.34 19.26 19.54
CA THR A 2 -17.88 18.29 18.56
C THR A 2 -16.81 17.78 17.60
N SER A 3 -15.53 18.15 17.84
CA SER A 3 -14.40 17.81 16.98
C SER A 3 -13.58 16.66 17.60
N ASP A 4 -13.13 15.74 16.74
CA ASP A 4 -12.16 14.70 17.07
C ASP A 4 -10.82 15.30 17.56
N THR A 5 -10.39 16.43 16.99
CA THR A 5 -9.21 17.18 17.42
C THR A 5 -9.31 17.61 18.88
N GLU A 6 -10.46 18.11 19.32
CA GLU A 6 -10.66 18.50 20.71
C GLU A 6 -10.64 17.29 21.65
N THR A 7 -11.24 16.18 21.21
CA THR A 7 -11.19 14.91 21.94
C THR A 7 -9.76 14.41 22.10
N PHE A 8 -8.96 14.48 21.05
CA PHE A 8 -7.55 14.11 21.06
C PHE A 8 -6.74 15.00 22.02
N LEU A 9 -6.93 16.32 21.97
CA LEU A 9 -6.26 17.26 22.87
C LEU A 9 -6.59 16.98 24.33
N GLY A 10 -7.87 16.78 24.65
CA GLY A 10 -8.30 16.44 26.02
C GLY A 10 -7.73 15.09 26.50
N ALA A 11 -7.68 14.09 25.63
CA ALA A 11 -7.11 12.79 25.93
C ALA A 11 -5.58 12.89 26.17
N ILE A 12 -4.87 13.67 25.34
CA ILE A 12 -3.43 13.90 25.48
C ILE A 12 -3.13 14.64 26.78
N GLU A 13 -3.94 15.63 27.14
CA GLU A 13 -3.79 16.36 28.41
C GLU A 13 -4.02 15.44 29.62
N ALA A 14 -5.01 14.57 29.55
CA ALA A 14 -5.36 13.67 30.66
C ALA A 14 -4.42 12.47 30.80
N TRP A 15 -3.93 11.90 29.70
CA TRP A 15 -3.26 10.60 29.67
C TRP A 15 -1.86 10.61 29.05
N GLY A 16 -1.48 11.71 28.42
CA GLY A 16 -0.26 11.81 27.61
C GLY A 16 -0.40 11.18 26.22
N ILE A 17 0.53 11.53 25.33
CA ILE A 17 0.48 11.15 23.91
C ILE A 17 0.44 9.64 23.73
N LYS A 18 1.37 8.89 24.35
CA LYS A 18 1.50 7.44 24.13
C LYS A 18 0.22 6.68 24.48
N LYS A 19 -0.35 6.93 25.65
CA LYS A 19 -1.58 6.26 26.08
C LYS A 19 -2.77 6.65 25.20
N THR A 20 -2.82 7.91 24.76
CA THR A 20 -3.86 8.35 23.81
C THR A 20 -3.74 7.60 22.49
N LEU A 21 -2.53 7.46 21.93
CA LEU A 21 -2.29 6.68 20.71
C LEU A 21 -2.69 5.21 20.88
N ASP A 22 -2.33 4.59 22.00
CA ASP A 22 -2.67 3.18 22.29
C ASP A 22 -4.19 2.94 22.31
N LEU A 23 -4.95 3.90 22.83
CA LEU A 23 -6.43 3.83 22.93
C LEU A 23 -7.15 4.29 21.66
N SER A 24 -6.47 5.00 20.76
CA SER A 24 -7.07 5.53 19.55
C SER A 24 -7.32 4.43 18.53
N VAL A 25 -8.48 4.46 17.89
CA VAL A 25 -8.86 3.57 16.78
C VAL A 25 -9.32 4.44 15.61
N GLY A 26 -8.74 4.22 14.44
CA GLY A 26 -9.08 4.95 13.22
C GLY A 26 -7.87 5.55 12.53
N MET A 27 -8.15 6.35 11.51
CA MET A 27 -7.19 6.97 10.60
C MET A 27 -6.85 8.37 11.10
N PHE A 28 -5.58 8.63 11.37
CA PHE A 28 -5.13 9.95 11.78
C PHE A 28 -3.66 10.20 11.46
N SER A 29 -3.36 11.47 11.24
CA SER A 29 -2.01 12.01 11.37
C SER A 29 -2.11 13.38 12.00
N PHE A 30 -1.22 13.71 12.92
CA PHE A 30 -1.23 15.00 13.59
C PHE A 30 0.16 15.50 13.95
N GLY A 31 0.25 16.81 14.13
CA GLY A 31 1.35 17.47 14.81
C GLY A 31 0.82 18.20 16.03
N ILE A 32 1.40 17.95 17.19
CA ILE A 32 1.07 18.65 18.45
C ILE A 32 2.27 19.41 18.98
N TRP A 33 2.03 20.66 19.32
CA TRP A 33 3.03 21.55 19.91
C TRP A 33 2.81 21.70 21.42
N ASP A 34 3.74 21.18 22.20
CA ASP A 34 3.79 21.42 23.66
C ASP A 34 4.60 22.68 23.96
N LYS A 35 3.88 23.75 24.30
CA LYS A 35 4.48 25.05 24.60
C LYS A 35 5.31 25.05 25.90
N ARG A 36 5.02 24.15 26.85
CA ARG A 36 5.72 24.09 28.15
C ARG A 36 7.09 23.47 27.98
N ASN A 37 7.16 22.42 27.18
CA ASN A 37 8.39 21.66 26.96
C ASN A 37 9.11 22.06 25.68
N ASN A 38 8.59 23.00 24.90
CA ASN A 38 9.10 23.36 23.57
C ASN A 38 9.29 22.14 22.66
N LEU A 39 8.31 21.24 22.67
CA LEU A 39 8.37 19.95 21.99
C LEU A 39 7.28 19.85 20.93
N LEU A 40 7.68 19.62 19.66
CA LEU A 40 6.79 19.22 18.59
C LEU A 40 6.77 17.69 18.53
N THR A 41 5.58 17.09 18.56
CA THR A 41 5.41 15.66 18.30
C THR A 41 4.54 15.47 17.08
N LEU A 42 5.04 14.72 16.09
CA LEU A 42 4.29 14.21 14.97
C LEU A 42 3.89 12.76 15.25
N ALA A 43 2.69 12.35 14.86
CA ALA A 43 2.27 10.95 14.98
C ALA A 43 1.40 10.55 13.80
N ARG A 44 1.49 9.27 13.42
CA ARG A 44 0.73 8.68 12.31
C ARG A 44 0.05 7.40 12.78
N ASP A 45 -1.16 7.13 12.27
CA ASP A 45 -1.96 5.97 12.62
C ASP A 45 -1.25 4.64 12.34
N ARG A 46 -1.83 3.52 12.83
CA ARG A 46 -1.24 2.18 12.82
C ARG A 46 -0.83 1.68 11.43
N PHE A 47 -1.69 1.91 10.43
CA PHE A 47 -1.46 1.43 9.07
C PHE A 47 -1.00 2.54 8.12
N GLY A 48 -0.84 3.78 8.62
CA GLY A 48 -0.41 4.92 7.81
C GLY A 48 -1.45 5.35 6.78
N GLU A 49 -2.74 5.16 7.08
CA GLU A 49 -3.84 5.53 6.21
C GLU A 49 -3.89 7.04 5.94
N LYS A 50 -3.56 7.85 6.95
CA LYS A 50 -3.36 9.30 6.75
C LYS A 50 -1.89 9.59 6.46
N PRO A 51 -1.58 10.21 5.33
CA PRO A 51 -0.20 10.56 4.99
C PRO A 51 0.35 11.65 5.90
N LEU A 52 1.65 11.57 6.19
CA LEU A 52 2.38 12.60 6.90
C LEU A 52 3.83 12.65 6.41
N TYR A 53 4.15 13.72 5.70
CA TYR A 53 5.49 14.03 5.25
C TYR A 53 6.15 15.01 6.22
N TYR A 54 7.46 14.90 6.37
CA TYR A 54 8.26 15.82 7.18
C TYR A 54 9.69 15.89 6.65
N GLY A 55 10.39 16.95 7.01
CA GLY A 55 11.79 17.08 6.63
C GLY A 55 12.36 18.45 6.88
N VAL A 56 13.58 18.63 6.41
CA VAL A 56 14.32 19.89 6.50
C VAL A 56 14.58 20.44 5.12
N THR A 57 14.32 21.72 4.95
CA THR A 57 14.55 22.41 3.70
C THR A 57 15.12 23.81 3.93
N GLY A 58 15.65 24.43 2.87
CA GLY A 58 16.32 25.73 2.95
C GLY A 58 17.75 25.65 3.48
N GLU A 59 18.44 26.79 3.43
CA GLU A 59 19.84 26.94 3.85
C GLU A 59 20.00 28.14 4.77
N GLY A 60 21.00 28.09 5.66
CA GLY A 60 21.32 29.16 6.58
C GLY A 60 20.12 29.58 7.43
N ILE A 61 19.82 30.87 7.48
CA ILE A 61 18.69 31.44 8.25
C ILE A 61 17.30 31.03 7.73
N LYS A 62 17.22 30.49 6.51
CA LYS A 62 15.99 29.98 5.90
C LYS A 62 15.81 28.48 6.11
N LYS A 63 16.73 27.82 6.80
CA LYS A 63 16.61 26.41 7.12
C LYS A 63 15.42 26.20 8.06
N ALA A 64 14.48 25.34 7.66
CA ALA A 64 13.27 25.09 8.40
C ALA A 64 12.92 23.61 8.39
N PHE A 65 12.36 23.17 9.50
CA PHE A 65 11.63 21.91 9.57
C PHE A 65 10.20 22.16 9.07
N ILE A 66 9.76 21.35 8.14
CA ILE A 66 8.42 21.42 7.56
C ILE A 66 7.73 20.07 7.65
N PHE A 67 6.42 20.09 7.79
CA PHE A 67 5.60 18.86 7.74
C PHE A 67 4.22 19.15 7.17
N GLY A 68 3.57 18.12 6.67
CA GLY A 68 2.22 18.21 6.10
C GLY A 68 1.75 16.89 5.51
N SER A 69 0.47 16.81 5.18
CA SER A 69 -0.13 15.60 4.61
C SER A 69 0.28 15.32 3.16
N GLU A 70 0.68 16.36 2.42
CA GLU A 70 1.02 16.26 1.00
C GLU A 70 2.29 17.05 0.66
N LEU A 71 3.07 16.52 -0.28
CA LEU A 71 4.28 17.20 -0.77
C LEU A 71 3.96 18.52 -1.50
N SER A 72 2.77 18.61 -2.12
CA SER A 72 2.29 19.85 -2.73
C SER A 72 2.25 21.01 -1.73
N GLY A 73 1.78 20.75 -0.51
CA GLY A 73 1.79 21.72 0.59
C GLY A 73 3.19 22.09 1.05
N LEU A 74 4.10 21.11 1.16
CA LEU A 74 5.49 21.37 1.54
C LEU A 74 6.24 22.19 0.49
N LYS A 75 5.97 21.93 -0.80
CA LYS A 75 6.56 22.67 -1.95
C LYS A 75 6.14 24.15 -1.97
N ALA A 76 5.08 24.52 -1.29
CA ALA A 76 4.69 25.92 -1.18
C ALA A 76 5.65 26.76 -0.30
N TYR A 77 6.51 26.10 0.51
CA TYR A 77 7.55 26.80 1.25
C TYR A 77 8.58 27.41 0.30
N PRO A 78 8.86 28.74 0.37
CA PRO A 78 9.65 29.44 -0.64
C PRO A 78 11.08 28.93 -0.84
N SER A 79 11.66 28.27 0.16
CA SER A 79 13.01 27.70 0.10
C SER A 79 12.98 26.17 0.04
N PHE A 80 11.90 25.59 -0.50
CA PHE A 80 11.81 24.14 -0.68
C PHE A 80 12.86 23.63 -1.66
N ASN A 81 13.58 22.57 -1.27
CA ASN A 81 14.58 21.93 -2.13
C ASN A 81 13.91 20.84 -2.99
N ASN A 82 13.89 21.05 -4.30
CA ASN A 82 13.29 20.12 -5.28
C ASN A 82 14.25 19.01 -5.74
N ASN A 83 15.40 18.82 -5.10
CA ASN A 83 16.34 17.76 -5.48
C ASN A 83 15.70 16.37 -5.32
N ILE A 84 15.75 15.58 -6.37
CA ILE A 84 15.23 14.22 -6.38
C ILE A 84 16.17 13.29 -5.61
N ASP A 85 15.62 12.46 -4.74
CA ASP A 85 16.33 11.33 -4.13
C ASP A 85 16.40 10.17 -5.13
N LYS A 86 17.59 9.86 -5.60
CA LYS A 86 17.80 8.78 -6.57
C LYS A 86 17.46 7.39 -5.99
N ARG A 87 17.60 7.19 -4.68
CA ARG A 87 17.22 5.94 -4.01
C ARG A 87 15.72 5.74 -4.09
N SER A 88 14.95 6.78 -3.81
CA SER A 88 13.50 6.77 -3.96
C SER A 88 13.07 6.55 -5.42
N LEU A 89 13.82 7.09 -6.38
CA LEU A 89 13.56 6.83 -7.79
C LEU A 89 13.82 5.36 -8.17
N VAL A 90 14.86 4.72 -7.61
CA VAL A 90 15.08 3.27 -7.78
C VAL A 90 13.93 2.46 -7.20
N GLN A 91 13.46 2.84 -6.01
CA GLN A 91 12.33 2.18 -5.35
C GLN A 91 11.05 2.30 -6.19
N TYR A 92 10.76 3.50 -6.71
CA TYR A 92 9.64 3.74 -7.62
C TYR A 92 9.71 2.88 -8.89
N LEU A 93 10.88 2.86 -9.56
CA LEU A 93 11.04 2.04 -10.76
C LEU A 93 10.91 0.53 -10.48
N ARG A 94 11.25 0.12 -9.28
CA ARG A 94 11.16 -1.29 -8.88
C ARG A 94 9.75 -1.70 -8.47
N PHE A 95 9.06 -0.88 -7.66
CA PHE A 95 7.81 -1.25 -7.00
C PHE A 95 6.62 -0.40 -7.42
N SER A 96 6.76 0.47 -8.43
CA SER A 96 5.71 1.39 -8.88
C SER A 96 5.25 2.42 -7.83
N ALA A 97 5.88 2.42 -6.66
CA ALA A 97 5.60 3.31 -5.54
C ALA A 97 6.87 3.58 -4.73
N ILE A 98 6.82 4.61 -3.89
CA ILE A 98 7.88 4.94 -2.94
C ILE A 98 7.35 4.67 -1.53
N SER A 99 7.93 3.69 -0.84
CA SER A 99 7.51 3.31 0.52
C SER A 99 8.12 4.23 1.58
N ALA A 100 7.43 4.40 2.70
CA ALA A 100 8.01 5.05 3.88
C ALA A 100 9.30 4.29 4.34
N PRO A 101 10.28 4.97 4.91
CA PRO A 101 10.31 6.40 5.25
C PRO A 101 10.67 7.32 4.07
N ASN A 102 10.95 6.78 2.88
CA ASN A 102 11.44 7.57 1.75
C ASN A 102 10.34 8.44 1.12
N SER A 103 10.73 9.54 0.49
CA SER A 103 9.91 10.31 -0.45
C SER A 103 10.72 10.65 -1.69
N ILE A 104 10.09 11.18 -2.72
CA ILE A 104 10.77 11.52 -3.98
C ILE A 104 11.82 12.64 -3.80
N TYR A 105 11.71 13.47 -2.78
CA TYR A 105 12.63 14.58 -2.54
C TYR A 105 13.66 14.27 -1.46
N LYS A 106 14.91 14.70 -1.69
CA LYS A 106 15.98 14.62 -0.67
C LYS A 106 15.59 15.35 0.60
N ASP A 107 15.96 14.78 1.76
CA ASP A 107 15.74 15.34 3.10
C ASP A 107 14.25 15.52 3.48
N ILE A 108 13.34 14.96 2.68
CA ILE A 108 11.93 14.85 2.98
C ILE A 108 11.57 13.37 3.15
N TYR A 109 10.86 13.07 4.20
CA TYR A 109 10.52 11.71 4.61
C TYR A 109 9.03 11.55 4.82
N LYS A 110 8.55 10.32 4.76
CA LYS A 110 7.21 9.91 5.23
C LYS A 110 7.35 9.39 6.65
N LEU A 111 6.53 9.84 7.57
CA LEU A 111 6.46 9.20 8.88
C LEU A 111 5.90 7.79 8.70
N GLU A 112 6.60 6.80 9.21
CA GLU A 112 6.22 5.40 9.08
C GLU A 112 4.89 5.11 9.79
N PRO A 113 4.10 4.10 9.32
CA PRO A 113 2.90 3.64 10.01
C PRO A 113 3.19 3.27 11.47
N GLY A 114 2.30 3.69 12.39
CA GLY A 114 2.47 3.37 13.81
C GLY A 114 3.66 4.06 14.49
N HIS A 115 4.20 5.12 13.88
CA HIS A 115 5.37 5.83 14.44
C HIS A 115 5.01 7.23 14.94
N MET A 116 5.87 7.72 15.82
CA MET A 116 5.88 9.12 16.24
C MET A 116 7.31 9.68 16.14
N LEU A 117 7.39 10.97 15.88
CA LEU A 117 8.62 11.74 15.81
C LEU A 117 8.54 12.90 16.80
N LYS A 118 9.55 13.06 17.62
CA LYS A 118 9.68 14.18 18.57
C LYS A 118 10.77 15.14 18.08
N MET A 119 10.53 16.41 18.27
CA MET A 119 11.48 17.45 17.94
C MET A 119 11.43 18.56 18.98
N GLU A 120 12.57 18.82 19.57
CA GLU A 120 12.77 19.93 20.49
C GLU A 120 13.04 21.23 19.74
N LEU A 121 12.56 22.36 20.26
CA LEU A 121 12.86 23.69 19.76
C LEU A 121 13.67 24.50 20.79
N PRO A 122 14.59 25.37 20.32
CA PRO A 122 14.85 25.71 18.92
C PRO A 122 15.45 24.56 18.11
N PHE A 123 15.02 24.44 16.83
CA PHE A 123 15.49 23.40 15.92
C PHE A 123 16.99 23.57 15.65
N ASP A 124 17.78 22.57 16.01
CA ASP A 124 19.25 22.57 15.82
C ASP A 124 19.69 22.11 14.43
N GLY A 125 18.76 21.72 13.57
CA GLY A 125 19.02 21.20 12.25
C GLY A 125 19.10 19.68 12.15
N THR A 126 18.90 18.97 13.25
CA THR A 126 18.96 17.50 13.33
C THR A 126 17.55 16.92 13.46
N ILE A 127 17.21 15.95 12.61
CA ILE A 127 15.97 15.17 12.75
C ILE A 127 16.29 13.95 13.60
N GLN A 128 15.58 13.78 14.71
CA GLN A 128 15.65 12.57 15.52
C GLN A 128 15.02 11.39 14.76
N LYS A 129 15.43 10.17 15.09
CA LYS A 129 14.81 8.97 14.52
C LYS A 129 13.37 8.84 15.04
N SER A 130 12.44 8.48 14.14
CA SER A 130 11.08 8.13 14.53
C SER A 130 11.05 6.90 15.43
N GLU A 131 10.11 6.86 16.37
CA GLU A 131 9.94 5.77 17.32
C GLU A 131 8.60 5.06 17.05
N PRO A 132 8.57 3.70 16.98
CA PRO A 132 7.31 2.98 16.88
C PRO A 132 6.53 3.10 18.20
N TRP A 133 5.29 3.53 18.12
CA TRP A 133 4.33 3.41 19.23
C TRP A 133 3.45 2.16 19.07
N TRP A 134 3.37 1.61 17.85
CA TRP A 134 2.68 0.37 17.54
C TRP A 134 3.40 -0.36 16.39
N SER A 135 3.38 -1.71 16.40
CA SER A 135 3.82 -2.53 15.29
C SER A 135 2.96 -3.79 15.14
N LEU A 136 2.74 -4.24 13.92
CA LEU A 136 2.01 -5.46 13.61
C LEU A 136 2.71 -6.69 14.19
N ASP A 137 4.04 -6.75 14.11
CA ASP A 137 4.86 -7.83 14.66
C ASP A 137 4.60 -8.07 16.15
N SER A 138 4.41 -6.97 16.90
CA SER A 138 4.13 -7.07 18.34
C SER A 138 2.80 -7.75 18.65
N ILE A 139 1.86 -7.74 17.71
CA ILE A 139 0.55 -8.37 17.84
C ILE A 139 0.59 -9.83 17.39
N ILE A 140 1.22 -10.11 16.25
CA ILE A 140 1.36 -11.46 15.71
C ILE A 140 2.07 -12.36 16.73
N ASN A 141 3.17 -11.89 17.31
CA ASN A 141 3.97 -12.65 18.29
C ASN A 141 3.23 -12.88 19.63
N LYS A 142 2.17 -12.13 19.94
CA LYS A 142 1.40 -12.29 21.19
C LYS A 142 0.26 -13.31 21.08
N ASN A 143 -0.22 -13.63 19.88
CA ASN A 143 -1.50 -14.31 19.69
C ASN A 143 -1.39 -15.73 19.09
N ASN A 144 -0.69 -16.65 19.77
CA ASN A 144 -0.71 -18.08 19.42
C ASN A 144 -1.96 -18.84 19.96
N SER A 145 -3.02 -18.15 20.39
CA SER A 145 -4.16 -18.76 21.07
C SER A 145 -5.26 -19.30 20.15
N TYR A 146 -5.23 -18.97 18.87
CA TYR A 146 -6.29 -19.37 17.91
C TYR A 146 -6.21 -20.82 17.44
N SER A 147 -5.15 -21.56 17.74
CA SER A 147 -4.99 -22.98 17.37
C SER A 147 -6.05 -23.93 17.95
N LYS A 148 -6.90 -23.45 18.86
CA LYS A 148 -7.95 -24.24 19.54
C LYS A 148 -9.36 -23.99 18.97
N TYR A 149 -9.54 -23.04 18.06
CA TYR A 149 -10.82 -22.71 17.47
C TYR A 149 -11.22 -23.76 16.43
N SER A 150 -12.51 -24.16 16.41
CA SER A 150 -13.07 -24.85 15.26
C SER A 150 -13.20 -23.86 14.09
N GLU A 151 -13.35 -24.36 12.88
CA GLU A 151 -13.59 -23.51 11.70
C GLU A 151 -14.81 -22.59 11.88
N MET A 152 -15.88 -23.11 12.49
CA MET A 152 -17.10 -22.33 12.75
C MET A 152 -16.87 -21.22 13.78
N ASP A 153 -16.15 -21.50 14.87
CA ASP A 153 -15.82 -20.51 15.89
C ASP A 153 -14.95 -19.39 15.28
N PHE A 154 -14.02 -19.76 14.38
CA PHE A 154 -13.16 -18.80 13.69
C PHE A 154 -13.97 -17.89 12.76
N ILE A 155 -14.90 -18.45 11.98
CA ILE A 155 -15.77 -17.66 11.08
C ILE A 155 -16.64 -16.70 11.89
N GLU A 156 -17.23 -17.15 13.01
CA GLU A 156 -18.06 -16.30 13.86
C GLU A 156 -17.25 -15.14 14.47
N GLU A 157 -16.08 -15.44 15.00
CA GLU A 157 -15.21 -14.39 15.57
C GLU A 157 -14.72 -13.42 14.49
N LEU A 158 -14.36 -13.91 13.29
CA LEU A 158 -13.99 -13.07 12.16
C LEU A 158 -15.12 -12.12 11.76
N GLU A 159 -16.37 -12.62 11.64
CA GLU A 159 -17.54 -11.79 11.35
C GLU A 159 -17.72 -10.71 12.42
N ASN A 160 -17.56 -11.07 13.70
CA ASN A 160 -17.68 -10.14 14.82
C ASN A 160 -16.63 -9.04 14.76
N VAL A 161 -15.36 -9.39 14.48
CA VAL A 161 -14.25 -8.43 14.40
C VAL A 161 -14.45 -7.49 13.21
N LEU A 162 -14.76 -8.02 12.03
CA LEU A 162 -15.01 -7.23 10.81
C LEU A 162 -16.23 -6.32 10.99
N THR A 163 -17.31 -6.82 11.58
CA THR A 163 -18.50 -6.02 11.88
C THR A 163 -18.16 -4.84 12.80
N LYS A 164 -17.36 -5.05 13.84
CA LYS A 164 -16.90 -3.97 14.73
C LYS A 164 -16.04 -2.96 13.99
N ALA A 165 -15.14 -3.41 13.13
CA ALA A 165 -14.27 -2.54 12.32
C ALA A 165 -15.11 -1.66 11.39
N ILE A 166 -16.00 -2.26 10.62
CA ILE A 166 -16.89 -1.57 9.67
C ILE A 166 -17.79 -0.57 10.39
N ARG A 167 -18.40 -0.95 11.51
CA ARG A 167 -19.23 -0.04 12.32
C ARG A 167 -18.47 1.19 12.79
N ARG A 168 -17.21 1.05 13.21
CA ARG A 168 -16.37 2.18 13.63
C ARG A 168 -16.01 3.08 12.48
N GLN A 169 -15.70 2.50 11.31
CA GLN A 169 -15.35 3.25 10.11
C GLN A 169 -16.57 3.87 9.41
N SER A 170 -17.78 3.37 9.68
CA SER A 170 -19.02 3.90 9.12
C SER A 170 -19.61 5.08 9.90
N ILE A 171 -19.01 5.47 11.03
CA ILE A 171 -19.42 6.67 11.76
C ILE A 171 -19.02 7.88 10.93
N SER A 172 -20.04 8.56 10.36
CA SER A 172 -19.81 9.69 9.46
C SER A 172 -20.99 10.68 9.56
N ASP A 173 -20.66 11.98 9.58
CA ASP A 173 -21.60 13.08 9.52
C ASP A 173 -22.04 13.41 8.09
N VAL A 174 -21.55 12.68 7.10
CA VAL A 174 -21.78 12.91 5.68
C VAL A 174 -22.21 11.61 4.99
N PRO A 175 -22.82 11.68 3.79
CA PRO A 175 -23.22 10.50 3.05
C PRO A 175 -22.06 9.52 2.82
N LEU A 176 -22.26 8.28 3.22
CA LEU A 176 -21.32 7.16 3.15
C LEU A 176 -21.85 6.06 2.23
N GLY A 177 -20.99 5.40 1.49
CA GLY A 177 -21.29 4.25 0.65
C GLY A 177 -20.09 3.32 0.52
N THR A 178 -20.14 2.40 -0.45
CA THR A 178 -19.04 1.47 -0.71
C THR A 178 -18.64 1.43 -2.18
N PHE A 179 -17.37 1.13 -2.46
CA PHE A 179 -16.93 0.68 -3.77
C PHE A 179 -17.12 -0.83 -3.85
N LEU A 180 -17.77 -1.28 -4.92
CA LEU A 180 -18.13 -2.68 -5.13
C LEU A 180 -17.55 -3.16 -6.46
N SER A 181 -16.54 -4.02 -6.44
CA SER A 181 -15.91 -4.60 -7.64
C SER A 181 -16.53 -5.95 -8.04
N GLY A 182 -17.29 -6.59 -7.14
CA GLY A 182 -17.72 -7.97 -7.30
C GLY A 182 -16.70 -9.00 -6.81
N GLY A 183 -15.54 -8.57 -6.32
CA GLY A 183 -14.58 -9.39 -5.58
C GLY A 183 -15.06 -9.74 -4.18
N ILE A 184 -14.42 -10.70 -3.53
CA ILE A 184 -14.81 -11.22 -2.20
C ILE A 184 -14.78 -10.09 -1.16
N ASP A 185 -13.71 -9.33 -1.08
CA ASP A 185 -13.47 -8.33 -0.04
C ASP A 185 -14.48 -7.18 -0.11
N SER A 186 -14.63 -6.56 -1.28
CA SER A 186 -15.59 -5.48 -1.48
C SER A 186 -17.04 -5.93 -1.23
N SER A 187 -17.36 -7.17 -1.61
CA SER A 187 -18.69 -7.76 -1.38
C SER A 187 -18.96 -8.02 0.09
N LEU A 188 -17.97 -8.54 0.83
CA LEU A 188 -18.05 -8.80 2.26
C LEU A 188 -18.25 -7.49 3.04
N ILE A 189 -17.44 -6.47 2.77
CA ILE A 189 -17.58 -5.14 3.40
C ILE A 189 -18.96 -4.56 3.12
N THR A 190 -19.42 -4.63 1.86
CA THR A 190 -20.72 -4.13 1.47
C THR A 190 -21.85 -4.88 2.19
N ALA A 191 -21.78 -6.21 2.27
CA ALA A 191 -22.77 -7.03 2.96
C ALA A 191 -22.84 -6.73 4.45
N LEU A 192 -21.69 -6.63 5.12
CA LEU A 192 -21.62 -6.31 6.55
C LEU A 192 -22.09 -4.89 6.85
N LEU A 193 -21.75 -3.92 6.00
CA LEU A 193 -22.27 -2.56 6.15
C LEU A 193 -23.78 -2.52 5.95
N ASN A 194 -24.31 -3.18 4.93
CA ASN A 194 -25.75 -3.25 4.64
C ASN A 194 -26.52 -3.93 5.77
N LYS A 195 -26.00 -5.05 6.30
CA LYS A 195 -26.60 -5.77 7.45
C LYS A 195 -26.74 -4.88 8.70
N ASN A 196 -25.81 -3.92 8.87
CA ASN A 196 -25.77 -3.02 10.02
C ASN A 196 -26.38 -1.64 9.76
N SER A 197 -26.87 -1.37 8.56
CA SER A 197 -27.51 -0.12 8.19
C SER A 197 -29.03 -0.23 8.27
N SER A 198 -29.68 0.84 8.75
CA SER A 198 -31.14 0.98 8.73
C SER A 198 -31.68 1.49 7.39
N LYS A 199 -30.79 1.94 6.50
CA LYS A 199 -31.13 2.48 5.17
C LYS A 199 -30.36 1.70 4.11
N SER A 200 -30.92 1.65 2.89
CA SER A 200 -30.17 1.15 1.73
C SER A 200 -28.90 1.96 1.55
N ILE A 201 -27.77 1.27 1.36
CA ILE A 201 -26.48 1.89 1.15
C ILE A 201 -26.24 2.13 -0.34
N LYS A 202 -25.51 3.19 -0.65
CA LYS A 202 -25.05 3.47 -2.02
C LYS A 202 -23.82 2.66 -2.33
N THR A 203 -23.83 1.99 -3.48
CA THR A 203 -22.66 1.26 -4.00
C THR A 203 -22.25 1.82 -5.35
N PHE A 204 -20.95 1.86 -5.62
CA PHE A 204 -20.38 2.40 -6.85
C PHE A 204 -19.42 1.40 -7.48
N THR A 205 -19.56 1.26 -8.79
CA THR A 205 -18.73 0.36 -9.62
C THR A 205 -18.31 1.06 -10.90
N ILE A 206 -17.08 0.80 -11.29
CA ILE A 206 -16.57 1.13 -12.62
C ILE A 206 -16.55 -0.14 -13.46
N GLY A 207 -17.19 -0.08 -14.61
CA GLY A 207 -17.06 -1.08 -15.67
C GLY A 207 -16.21 -0.56 -16.83
N PHE A 208 -15.70 -1.47 -17.64
CA PHE A 208 -14.92 -1.17 -18.83
C PHE A 208 -15.64 -1.65 -20.07
N GLU A 209 -15.45 -0.95 -21.20
CA GLU A 209 -15.96 -1.41 -22.51
C GLU A 209 -15.33 -2.75 -22.91
N ASP A 210 -14.05 -2.97 -22.55
CA ASP A 210 -13.37 -4.24 -22.75
C ASP A 210 -13.88 -5.28 -21.72
N LYS A 211 -14.59 -6.28 -22.24
CA LYS A 211 -15.18 -7.36 -21.45
C LYS A 211 -14.17 -8.16 -20.63
N THR A 212 -12.89 -8.16 -21.03
CA THR A 212 -11.82 -8.91 -20.35
C THR A 212 -11.53 -8.36 -18.96
N PHE A 213 -11.74 -7.05 -18.77
CA PHE A 213 -11.47 -6.34 -17.52
C PHE A 213 -12.74 -5.83 -16.84
N ASN A 214 -13.93 -6.14 -17.38
CA ASN A 214 -15.20 -5.61 -16.89
C ASN A 214 -15.78 -6.48 -15.78
N GLU A 215 -15.67 -6.03 -14.53
CA GLU A 215 -16.24 -6.66 -13.33
C GLU A 215 -17.67 -6.16 -13.01
N ALA A 216 -18.16 -5.12 -13.68
CA ALA A 216 -19.45 -4.50 -13.38
C ALA A 216 -20.64 -5.49 -13.38
N PRO A 217 -20.73 -6.51 -14.27
CA PRO A 217 -21.81 -7.49 -14.18
C PRO A 217 -21.83 -8.28 -12.87
N TYR A 218 -20.67 -8.61 -12.31
CA TYR A 218 -20.57 -9.31 -11.02
C TYR A 218 -20.97 -8.39 -9.86
N ALA A 219 -20.50 -7.16 -9.88
CA ALA A 219 -20.87 -6.14 -8.89
C ALA A 219 -22.37 -5.86 -8.90
N SER A 220 -22.97 -5.71 -10.09
CA SER A 220 -24.41 -5.50 -10.27
C SER A 220 -25.24 -6.67 -9.72
N ALA A 221 -24.80 -7.92 -9.96
CA ALA A 221 -25.49 -9.11 -9.39
C ALA A 221 -25.47 -9.11 -7.86
N ILE A 222 -24.33 -8.77 -7.25
CA ILE A 222 -24.17 -8.69 -5.79
C ILE A 222 -24.99 -7.54 -5.23
N ALA A 223 -24.93 -6.35 -5.85
CA ALA A 223 -25.72 -5.19 -5.45
C ALA A 223 -27.23 -5.48 -5.44
N LYS A 224 -27.72 -6.17 -6.48
CA LYS A 224 -29.09 -6.63 -6.59
C LYS A 224 -29.45 -7.62 -5.47
N HIS A 225 -28.56 -8.57 -5.18
CA HIS A 225 -28.76 -9.55 -4.10
C HIS A 225 -28.84 -8.87 -2.72
N LEU A 226 -27.98 -7.90 -2.47
CA LEU A 226 -27.94 -7.16 -1.21
C LEU A 226 -28.99 -6.05 -1.10
N GLY A 227 -29.67 -5.69 -2.19
CA GLY A 227 -30.68 -4.62 -2.21
C GLY A 227 -30.08 -3.22 -2.02
N THR A 228 -28.88 -2.97 -2.53
CA THR A 228 -28.22 -1.68 -2.43
C THR A 228 -28.66 -0.71 -3.55
N GLU A 229 -28.49 0.59 -3.33
CA GLU A 229 -28.65 1.62 -4.36
C GLU A 229 -27.38 1.67 -5.22
N HIS A 230 -27.38 0.90 -6.31
CA HIS A 230 -26.19 0.66 -7.13
C HIS A 230 -26.04 1.69 -8.25
N ASN A 231 -24.85 2.25 -8.34
CA ASN A 231 -24.42 3.18 -9.38
C ASN A 231 -23.26 2.55 -10.16
N GLU A 232 -23.53 2.25 -11.43
CA GLU A 232 -22.56 1.68 -12.35
C GLU A 232 -22.16 2.73 -13.40
N THR A 233 -20.87 2.89 -13.63
CA THR A 233 -20.33 3.78 -14.66
C THR A 233 -19.41 2.97 -15.58
N ILE A 234 -19.77 2.88 -16.84
CA ILE A 234 -18.91 2.28 -17.87
C ILE A 234 -17.98 3.37 -18.40
N ILE A 235 -16.69 3.10 -18.36
CA ILE A 235 -15.64 4.01 -18.82
C ILE A 235 -15.00 3.49 -20.09
N SER A 236 -14.75 4.42 -21.01
CA SER A 236 -14.01 4.16 -22.25
C SER A 236 -12.50 4.34 -22.04
N SER A 237 -11.72 3.88 -23.00
CA SER A 237 -10.27 4.14 -23.01
C SER A 237 -9.95 5.64 -23.09
N ILE A 238 -10.84 6.46 -23.69
CA ILE A 238 -10.67 7.91 -23.79
C ILE A 238 -10.83 8.55 -22.41
N ASP A 239 -11.84 8.14 -21.64
CA ASP A 239 -12.06 8.66 -20.27
C ASP A 239 -10.84 8.42 -19.36
N ILE A 240 -10.15 7.28 -19.57
CA ILE A 240 -8.92 6.95 -18.85
C ILE A 240 -7.76 7.85 -19.29
N LEU A 241 -7.59 8.05 -20.61
CA LEU A 241 -6.53 8.90 -21.15
C LEU A 241 -6.66 10.35 -20.69
N ASP A 242 -7.87 10.85 -20.55
CA ASP A 242 -8.14 12.21 -20.06
C ASP A 242 -7.74 12.42 -18.58
N VAL A 243 -7.63 11.35 -17.80
CA VAL A 243 -7.17 11.43 -16.40
C VAL A 243 -5.65 11.55 -16.30
N ILE A 244 -4.89 11.00 -17.26
CA ILE A 244 -3.42 10.95 -17.18
C ILE A 244 -2.76 12.31 -16.94
N PRO A 245 -3.14 13.41 -17.62
CA PRO A 245 -2.58 14.74 -17.38
C PRO A 245 -2.85 15.28 -15.96
N GLU A 246 -3.87 14.78 -15.29
CA GLU A 246 -4.24 15.21 -13.93
C GLU A 246 -3.45 14.45 -12.84
N LEU A 247 -2.86 13.28 -13.15
CA LEU A 247 -2.15 12.46 -12.18
C LEU A 247 -1.08 13.23 -11.36
N PRO A 248 -0.25 14.12 -11.95
CA PRO A 248 0.73 14.88 -11.17
C PRO A 248 0.12 15.87 -10.18
N ARG A 249 -1.18 16.19 -10.33
CA ARG A 249 -1.94 17.03 -9.39
C ARG A 249 -2.62 16.21 -8.31
N ILE A 250 -3.01 14.96 -8.65
CA ILE A 250 -3.71 14.04 -7.75
C ILE A 250 -2.74 13.43 -6.77
N PHE A 251 -1.60 12.96 -7.27
CA PHE A 251 -0.56 12.32 -6.46
C PHE A 251 0.58 13.29 -6.19
N SER A 252 0.98 13.40 -4.95
CA SER A 252 2.06 14.29 -4.51
C SER A 252 3.44 13.86 -5.00
N GLU A 253 3.60 12.56 -5.37
CA GLU A 253 4.84 11.96 -5.88
C GLU A 253 4.52 10.90 -6.94
N PRO A 254 5.54 10.42 -7.69
CA PRO A 254 5.33 9.39 -8.70
C PRO A 254 4.70 8.12 -8.11
N PHE A 255 3.64 7.67 -8.77
CA PHE A 255 2.91 6.44 -8.46
C PHE A 255 2.46 5.80 -9.77
N ALA A 256 2.73 4.52 -9.98
CA ALA A 256 2.53 3.86 -11.28
C ALA A 256 1.69 2.58 -11.20
N ASP A 257 0.93 2.39 -10.13
CA ASP A 257 -0.05 1.32 -10.09
C ASP A 257 -1.18 1.61 -11.08
N SER A 258 -1.56 0.63 -11.89
CA SER A 258 -2.60 0.78 -12.90
C SER A 258 -3.99 1.06 -12.31
N SER A 259 -4.22 0.66 -11.06
CA SER A 259 -5.47 0.91 -10.32
C SER A 259 -5.74 2.39 -10.04
N GLN A 260 -4.70 3.26 -10.10
CA GLN A 260 -4.85 4.69 -9.84
C GLN A 260 -5.90 5.36 -10.75
N LEU A 261 -5.97 4.94 -12.01
CA LEU A 261 -6.89 5.53 -12.99
C LEU A 261 -8.36 5.20 -12.69
N PRO A 262 -8.75 3.91 -12.59
CA PRO A 262 -10.12 3.55 -12.21
C PRO A 262 -10.50 4.06 -10.81
N THR A 263 -9.57 4.07 -9.86
CA THR A 263 -9.82 4.62 -8.51
C THR A 263 -10.17 6.10 -8.57
N TYR A 264 -9.44 6.89 -9.34
CA TYR A 264 -9.78 8.30 -9.53
C TYR A 264 -11.17 8.48 -10.14
N VAL A 265 -11.49 7.71 -11.19
CA VAL A 265 -12.78 7.82 -11.87
C VAL A 265 -13.92 7.42 -10.92
N VAL A 266 -13.82 6.30 -10.20
CA VAL A 266 -14.89 5.89 -9.26
C VAL A 266 -15.07 6.90 -8.13
N CYS A 267 -13.98 7.48 -7.62
CA CYS A 267 -14.05 8.55 -6.62
C CYS A 267 -14.76 9.81 -7.16
N ARG A 268 -14.45 10.21 -8.40
CA ARG A 268 -15.08 11.33 -9.08
C ARG A 268 -16.58 11.09 -9.26
N GLU A 269 -16.96 9.91 -9.74
CA GLU A 269 -18.37 9.55 -9.95
C GLU A 269 -19.15 9.46 -8.63
N ALA A 270 -18.56 8.85 -7.60
CA ALA A 270 -19.16 8.82 -6.27
C ALA A 270 -19.37 10.24 -5.72
N ARG A 271 -18.40 11.12 -5.90
CA ARG A 271 -18.49 12.53 -5.51
C ARG A 271 -19.60 13.27 -6.24
N ASN A 272 -19.72 13.07 -7.56
CA ASN A 272 -20.76 13.66 -8.40
C ASN A 272 -22.17 13.23 -7.95
N ASN A 273 -22.29 11.99 -7.45
CA ASN A 273 -23.53 11.44 -6.88
C ASN A 273 -23.72 11.76 -5.39
N GLY A 274 -22.97 12.74 -4.86
CA GLY A 274 -23.14 13.28 -3.51
C GLY A 274 -22.49 12.47 -2.39
N LEU A 275 -21.73 11.41 -2.71
CA LEU A 275 -20.97 10.66 -1.71
C LEU A 275 -19.76 11.46 -1.24
N LYS A 276 -19.46 11.40 0.04
CA LYS A 276 -18.30 12.05 0.66
C LYS A 276 -17.31 11.06 1.22
N VAL A 277 -17.79 9.90 1.65
CA VAL A 277 -16.99 8.82 2.23
C VAL A 277 -17.37 7.51 1.55
N ALA A 278 -16.38 6.74 1.13
CA ALA A 278 -16.55 5.41 0.60
C ALA A 278 -15.70 4.41 1.40
N LEU A 279 -16.27 3.27 1.74
CA LEU A 279 -15.51 2.11 2.20
C LEU A 279 -15.13 1.26 0.98
N SER A 280 -13.96 0.66 1.03
CA SER A 280 -13.43 -0.22 -0.02
C SER A 280 -12.93 -1.54 0.56
N GLY A 281 -12.62 -2.49 -0.30
CA GLY A 281 -12.00 -3.77 0.05
C GLY A 281 -10.49 -3.72 0.23
N ASP A 282 -9.89 -2.53 0.16
CA ASP A 282 -8.44 -2.36 0.23
C ASP A 282 -7.87 -2.91 1.55
N GLY A 283 -6.74 -3.62 1.47
CA GLY A 283 -6.12 -4.31 2.59
C GLY A 283 -6.61 -5.75 2.82
N GLY A 284 -7.67 -6.18 2.13
CA GLY A 284 -8.18 -7.56 2.24
C GLY A 284 -7.18 -8.58 1.73
N ASP A 285 -6.66 -8.39 0.52
CA ASP A 285 -5.66 -9.27 -0.08
C ASP A 285 -4.39 -9.39 0.76
N GLU A 286 -3.95 -8.30 1.40
CA GLU A 286 -2.78 -8.27 2.29
C GLU A 286 -3.01 -9.06 3.57
N LEU A 287 -4.22 -8.96 4.15
CA LEU A 287 -4.55 -9.62 5.42
C LEU A 287 -4.91 -11.10 5.24
N PHE A 288 -5.55 -11.44 4.13
CA PHE A 288 -6.09 -12.80 3.88
C PHE A 288 -5.34 -13.55 2.78
N GLY A 289 -4.23 -13.03 2.30
CA GLY A 289 -3.39 -13.71 1.32
C GLY A 289 -4.02 -13.85 -0.06
N GLY A 290 -4.82 -12.88 -0.52
CA GLY A 290 -5.59 -12.95 -1.77
C GLY A 290 -4.75 -12.89 -3.05
N TYR A 291 -3.53 -12.37 -2.99
CA TYR A 291 -2.69 -12.26 -4.18
C TYR A 291 -2.10 -13.60 -4.64
N ASN A 292 -2.22 -13.89 -5.91
CA ASN A 292 -1.63 -15.09 -6.53
C ASN A 292 -0.12 -15.25 -6.25
N ARG A 293 0.62 -14.16 -6.07
CA ARG A 293 2.06 -14.20 -5.79
C ARG A 293 2.40 -14.87 -4.46
N TYR A 294 1.50 -14.85 -3.47
CA TYR A 294 1.69 -15.54 -2.20
C TYR A 294 1.71 -17.06 -2.37
N PHE A 295 0.89 -17.58 -3.29
CA PHE A 295 0.86 -19.02 -3.61
C PHE A 295 1.92 -19.41 -4.64
N TRP A 296 2.23 -18.51 -5.59
CA TRP A 296 3.19 -18.82 -6.64
C TRP A 296 4.63 -18.88 -6.12
N SER A 297 5.02 -18.03 -5.17
CA SER A 297 6.38 -18.01 -4.63
C SER A 297 6.78 -19.35 -4.00
N PRO A 298 6.04 -19.93 -3.04
CA PRO A 298 6.35 -21.24 -2.47
C PRO A 298 6.32 -22.33 -3.54
N ASN A 299 5.30 -22.39 -4.39
CA ASN A 299 5.14 -23.40 -5.42
C ASN A 299 6.27 -23.38 -6.48
N ILE A 300 6.73 -22.22 -6.86
CA ILE A 300 7.87 -22.08 -7.77
C ILE A 300 9.16 -22.47 -7.03
N TRP A 301 9.32 -21.99 -5.80
CA TRP A 301 10.51 -22.27 -5.00
C TRP A 301 10.69 -23.75 -4.75
N GLU A 302 9.66 -24.48 -4.37
CA GLU A 302 9.67 -25.93 -4.18
C GLU A 302 10.16 -26.66 -5.42
N LYS A 303 9.74 -26.24 -6.61
CA LYS A 303 10.14 -26.85 -7.89
C LYS A 303 11.56 -26.58 -8.30
N ILE A 304 12.22 -25.54 -7.80
CA ILE A 304 13.57 -25.15 -8.22
C ILE A 304 14.61 -25.23 -7.10
N SER A 305 14.23 -25.20 -5.83
CA SER A 305 15.14 -25.13 -4.68
C SER A 305 16.02 -26.37 -4.51
N TRP A 306 15.53 -27.55 -4.92
CA TRP A 306 16.28 -28.79 -4.90
C TRP A 306 17.53 -28.76 -5.81
N MET A 307 17.56 -27.91 -6.83
CA MET A 307 18.73 -27.74 -7.71
C MET A 307 19.72 -26.74 -7.08
N PRO A 308 21.03 -27.08 -7.04
CA PRO A 308 22.04 -26.12 -6.64
C PRO A 308 22.02 -24.85 -7.48
N PHE A 309 22.30 -23.72 -6.85
CA PHE A 309 22.18 -22.40 -7.51
C PHE A 309 22.98 -22.30 -8.83
N ASN A 310 24.23 -22.86 -8.85
CA ASN A 310 25.04 -22.80 -10.06
C ASN A 310 24.44 -23.60 -11.23
N VAL A 311 23.72 -24.70 -10.95
CA VAL A 311 23.01 -25.49 -11.96
C VAL A 311 21.80 -24.69 -12.47
N ARG A 312 21.03 -24.09 -11.57
CA ARG A 312 19.90 -23.23 -11.95
C ARG A 312 20.34 -22.05 -12.82
N LYS A 313 21.45 -21.40 -12.42
CA LYS A 313 22.05 -20.30 -13.18
C LYS A 313 22.45 -20.71 -14.59
N MET A 314 23.07 -21.89 -14.73
CA MET A 314 23.47 -22.45 -16.03
C MET A 314 22.24 -22.73 -16.90
N ILE A 315 21.24 -23.45 -16.38
CA ILE A 315 20.01 -23.77 -17.11
C ILE A 315 19.28 -22.48 -17.52
N GLY A 316 19.13 -21.53 -16.58
CA GLY A 316 18.51 -20.22 -16.88
C GLY A 316 19.27 -19.48 -18.00
N GLY A 317 20.61 -19.49 -17.93
CA GLY A 317 21.44 -18.91 -18.99
C GLY A 317 21.25 -19.55 -20.35
N MET A 318 21.22 -20.89 -20.41
CA MET A 318 20.99 -21.62 -21.65
C MET A 318 19.60 -21.34 -22.25
N ASN A 319 18.56 -21.34 -21.40
CA ASN A 319 17.20 -21.06 -21.87
C ASN A 319 17.05 -19.64 -22.47
N LEU A 320 17.78 -18.66 -21.92
CA LEU A 320 17.76 -17.28 -22.42
C LEU A 320 18.48 -17.12 -23.78
N MET A 321 19.34 -18.05 -24.16
CA MET A 321 19.99 -18.05 -25.47
C MET A 321 19.02 -18.47 -26.59
N ILE A 322 17.92 -19.15 -26.23
CA ILE A 322 16.89 -19.59 -27.18
C ILE A 322 15.87 -18.48 -27.34
N PRO A 323 15.61 -17.95 -28.56
CA PRO A 323 14.60 -16.92 -28.80
C PRO A 323 13.21 -17.31 -28.32
N THR A 324 12.43 -16.31 -27.89
CA THR A 324 11.05 -16.51 -27.39
C THR A 324 10.15 -17.20 -28.42
N GLU A 325 10.36 -16.90 -29.71
CA GLU A 325 9.61 -17.48 -30.85
C GLU A 325 9.81 -18.98 -30.95
N VAL A 326 11.04 -19.47 -30.67
CA VAL A 326 11.36 -20.91 -30.67
C VAL A 326 10.62 -21.62 -29.54
N TRP A 327 10.56 -20.98 -28.35
CA TRP A 327 9.78 -21.51 -27.23
C TRP A 327 8.28 -21.57 -27.53
N GLU A 328 7.74 -20.59 -28.29
CA GLU A 328 6.34 -20.63 -28.73
C GLU A 328 6.08 -21.80 -29.67
N LEU A 329 7.04 -22.15 -30.56
CA LEU A 329 6.94 -23.32 -31.43
C LEU A 329 7.02 -24.65 -30.65
N LEU A 330 7.85 -24.70 -29.62
CA LEU A 330 8.03 -25.87 -28.76
C LEU A 330 6.88 -26.10 -27.75
N LYS A 331 5.89 -25.23 -27.73
CA LYS A 331 4.74 -25.25 -26.81
C LYS A 331 3.91 -26.55 -26.86
N MET A 332 3.93 -27.30 -27.97
CA MET A 332 3.34 -28.65 -28.19
C MET A 332 2.07 -28.94 -27.33
N GLY A 333 0.99 -28.17 -27.56
CA GLY A 333 -0.31 -28.42 -26.91
C GLY A 333 -0.48 -27.80 -25.51
N ILE A 334 0.52 -27.10 -24.98
CA ILE A 334 0.41 -26.35 -23.71
C ILE A 334 -0.42 -25.08 -23.98
N GLN A 335 -1.60 -24.99 -23.39
CA GLN A 335 -2.47 -23.81 -23.51
C GLN A 335 -2.03 -22.70 -22.55
N VAL A 336 -0.89 -22.09 -22.83
CA VAL A 336 -0.34 -20.96 -22.07
C VAL A 336 -0.02 -19.83 -23.03
N ASP A 337 -0.67 -18.68 -22.86
CA ASP A 337 -0.37 -17.49 -23.67
C ASP A 337 1.02 -16.97 -23.39
N LYS A 338 1.72 -16.52 -24.46
CA LYS A 338 3.08 -15.95 -24.37
C LYS A 338 4.05 -16.88 -23.66
N PHE A 339 4.02 -18.17 -23.98
CA PHE A 339 4.81 -19.22 -23.33
C PHE A 339 6.31 -18.89 -23.34
N GLY A 340 6.86 -18.50 -24.49
CA GLY A 340 8.27 -18.12 -24.61
C GLY A 340 8.69 -16.99 -23.68
N GLN A 341 7.85 -15.96 -23.53
CA GLN A 341 8.10 -14.88 -22.61
C GLN A 341 8.06 -15.35 -21.12
N LYS A 342 7.15 -16.27 -20.80
CA LYS A 342 7.07 -16.86 -19.44
C LYS A 342 8.30 -17.72 -19.13
N VAL A 343 8.80 -18.50 -20.12
CA VAL A 343 10.06 -19.25 -19.99
C VAL A 343 11.23 -18.31 -19.77
N HIS A 344 11.34 -17.21 -20.51
CA HIS A 344 12.40 -16.21 -20.31
C HIS A 344 12.31 -15.56 -18.95
N LYS A 345 11.14 -15.11 -18.51
CA LYS A 345 10.95 -14.55 -17.15
C LYS A 345 11.35 -15.52 -16.05
N MET A 346 11.01 -16.81 -16.19
CA MET A 346 11.40 -17.84 -15.24
C MET A 346 12.90 -18.09 -15.27
N SER A 347 13.51 -18.13 -16.44
CA SER A 347 14.94 -18.34 -16.65
C SER A 347 15.79 -17.21 -16.05
N GLU A 348 15.35 -15.95 -16.19
CA GLU A 348 15.97 -14.82 -15.49
C GLU A 348 15.92 -14.97 -13.97
N ARG A 349 14.79 -15.42 -13.42
CA ARG A 349 14.69 -15.70 -11.98
C ARG A 349 15.63 -16.82 -11.55
N MET A 350 15.65 -17.95 -12.27
CA MET A 350 16.55 -19.08 -12.00
C MET A 350 18.03 -18.66 -11.97
N LYS A 351 18.39 -17.66 -12.78
CA LYS A 351 19.76 -17.16 -12.92
C LYS A 351 20.19 -16.29 -11.74
N HIS A 352 19.28 -15.61 -11.08
CA HIS A 352 19.59 -14.56 -10.10
C HIS A 352 19.12 -14.87 -8.68
N VAL A 353 18.03 -15.62 -8.51
CA VAL A 353 17.35 -15.85 -7.23
C VAL A 353 18.02 -16.97 -6.43
N LYS A 354 18.39 -16.68 -5.18
CA LYS A 354 19.05 -17.64 -4.28
C LYS A 354 18.16 -18.12 -3.12
N SER A 355 17.14 -17.33 -2.77
CA SER A 355 16.20 -17.61 -1.68
C SER A 355 14.75 -17.40 -2.11
N ILE A 356 13.81 -17.85 -1.28
CA ILE A 356 12.38 -17.61 -1.50
C ILE A 356 12.06 -16.11 -1.43
N ASP A 357 12.74 -15.37 -0.54
CA ASP A 357 12.57 -13.93 -0.39
C ASP A 357 12.97 -13.18 -1.67
N GLU A 358 14.15 -13.57 -2.24
CA GLU A 358 14.60 -13.00 -3.52
C GLU A 358 13.63 -13.35 -4.67
N LEU A 359 13.03 -14.55 -4.63
CA LEU A 359 12.02 -14.95 -5.60
C LEU A 359 10.78 -14.06 -5.45
N TYR A 360 10.27 -13.89 -4.24
CA TYR A 360 9.12 -13.02 -3.97
C TYR A 360 9.39 -11.59 -4.43
N LEU A 361 10.53 -11.03 -4.04
CA LEU A 361 10.95 -9.69 -4.50
C LEU A 361 11.01 -9.58 -6.02
N SER A 362 11.45 -10.64 -6.72
CA SER A 362 11.46 -10.66 -8.18
C SER A 362 10.06 -10.71 -8.82
N LEU A 363 9.06 -11.22 -8.09
CA LEU A 363 7.67 -11.28 -8.55
C LEU A 363 6.95 -9.94 -8.41
N ILE A 364 7.33 -9.13 -7.43
CA ILE A 364 6.76 -7.80 -7.19
C ILE A 364 7.58 -6.67 -7.83
N SER A 365 8.71 -6.99 -8.48
CA SER A 365 9.58 -5.99 -9.10
C SER A 365 9.22 -5.81 -10.57
N GLU A 366 8.91 -4.57 -10.97
CA GLU A 366 8.70 -4.20 -12.37
C GLU A 366 10.05 -4.19 -13.14
N TRP A 367 11.06 -3.56 -12.57
CA TRP A 367 12.41 -3.50 -13.11
C TRP A 367 13.39 -4.23 -12.22
N ASN A 368 14.04 -5.29 -12.75
CA ASN A 368 15.00 -6.09 -12.00
C ASN A 368 16.30 -5.33 -11.69
N ASN A 369 16.67 -4.36 -12.50
CA ASN A 369 17.89 -3.59 -12.32
C ASN A 369 17.70 -2.10 -12.62
N PRO A 370 16.88 -1.39 -11.83
CA PRO A 370 16.54 0.01 -12.08
C PRO A 370 17.73 0.96 -11.92
N MET A 371 18.76 0.56 -11.19
CA MET A 371 19.98 1.38 -10.99
C MET A 371 20.67 1.74 -12.31
N LYS A 372 20.61 0.85 -13.32
CA LYS A 372 21.20 1.09 -14.65
C LYS A 372 20.49 2.20 -15.44
N LEU A 373 19.27 2.55 -15.06
CA LEU A 373 18.47 3.58 -15.71
C LEU A 373 18.74 4.99 -15.16
N ILE A 374 19.40 5.08 -14.00
CA ILE A 374 19.60 6.34 -13.29
C ILE A 374 21.04 6.81 -13.52
N GLN A 375 21.18 7.99 -14.15
CA GLN A 375 22.49 8.60 -14.38
C GLN A 375 23.23 8.90 -13.06
N ASN A 376 24.53 8.58 -13.03
CA ASN A 376 25.42 8.86 -11.89
C ASN A 376 24.98 8.20 -10.58
N TYR A 377 24.29 7.04 -10.64
CA TYR A 377 23.86 6.32 -9.45
C TYR A 377 25.02 5.61 -8.74
N GLU A 378 26.07 5.17 -9.48
CA GLU A 378 27.18 4.36 -8.96
C GLU A 378 27.98 5.07 -7.85
N THR A 379 27.93 6.39 -7.78
CA THR A 379 28.60 7.19 -6.74
C THR A 379 27.86 7.26 -5.41
N GLU A 380 26.57 6.86 -5.37
CA GLU A 380 25.72 6.92 -4.17
C GLU A 380 25.38 5.51 -3.61
N ARG A 381 26.18 4.49 -3.94
CA ARG A 381 25.92 3.06 -3.71
C ARG A 381 25.91 2.61 -2.23
N ILE A 382 25.87 3.52 -1.28
CA ILE A 382 25.89 3.21 0.14
C ILE A 382 24.45 2.94 0.63
N ASP A 383 24.18 1.74 1.15
CA ASP A 383 23.04 1.31 1.97
C ASP A 383 21.74 0.78 1.34
N MET A 384 21.60 0.59 0.03
CA MET A 384 20.34 0.04 -0.52
C MET A 384 20.15 -1.47 -0.31
N GLU A 385 21.21 -2.25 -0.25
CA GLU A 385 21.11 -3.68 0.06
C GLU A 385 20.63 -3.93 1.49
N TYR A 386 20.86 -2.98 2.38
CA TYR A 386 20.49 -3.06 3.80
C TYR A 386 18.99 -2.88 4.04
N ASN A 387 18.33 -1.99 3.30
CA ASN A 387 16.92 -1.67 3.53
C ASN A 387 15.95 -2.70 2.92
N LEU A 388 16.29 -3.35 1.81
CA LEU A 388 15.42 -4.35 1.19
C LEU A 388 15.36 -5.68 1.96
N SER A 389 16.41 -6.01 2.72
CA SER A 389 16.43 -7.21 3.56
C SER A 389 15.70 -7.06 4.89
N HIS A 390 15.37 -5.82 5.30
CA HIS A 390 14.64 -5.53 6.53
C HIS A 390 13.14 -5.34 6.34
N GLU A 391 12.67 -5.16 5.09
CA GLU A 391 11.24 -4.97 4.80
C GLU A 391 10.42 -6.27 4.83
N ILE A 392 11.08 -7.43 4.85
CA ILE A 392 10.38 -8.71 5.06
C ILE A 392 10.49 -9.06 6.55
N PRO A 393 9.38 -9.06 7.28
CA PRO A 393 9.38 -9.42 8.69
C PRO A 393 10.07 -10.76 8.96
N ALA A 394 10.85 -10.86 10.04
CA ALA A 394 11.65 -12.04 10.34
C ALA A 394 10.82 -13.33 10.44
N HIS A 395 9.57 -13.25 10.92
CA HIS A 395 8.67 -14.40 11.00
C HIS A 395 8.19 -14.92 9.64
N ILE A 396 8.15 -14.09 8.58
CA ILE A 396 7.89 -14.56 7.21
C ILE A 396 9.12 -15.35 6.68
N LYS A 397 10.31 -15.10 7.24
CA LYS A 397 11.52 -15.85 6.88
C LYS A 397 11.59 -17.23 7.51
N GLU A 398 10.95 -17.45 8.65
CA GLU A 398 11.01 -18.69 9.45
C GLU A 398 9.79 -19.57 9.25
N ASP A 399 8.60 -19.02 9.08
CA ASP A 399 7.36 -19.77 8.82
C ASP A 399 7.05 -19.80 7.33
N GLN A 400 7.62 -20.75 6.64
CA GLN A 400 7.25 -21.09 5.25
C GLN A 400 5.89 -21.81 5.15
N ALA A 401 5.07 -21.72 6.16
CA ALA A 401 3.73 -22.25 6.19
C ALA A 401 2.74 -21.11 5.89
N LEU A 402 2.72 -20.70 4.65
CA LEU A 402 1.56 -20.13 3.97
C LEU A 402 1.14 -21.11 2.90
#